data_ffc073870a2fd6c7677e922701118715
#
_entry.id   ffc073870a2fd6c7677e922701118715
#
_cell.length_a   1.000
_cell.length_b   1.000
_cell.length_c   1.000
_cell.angle_alpha   90.00
_cell.angle_beta   90.00
_cell.angle_gamma   90.00
#
_symmetry.space_group_name_H-M   'P 1'
#
loop_
_entity.id
_entity.type
_entity.pdbx_description
1 polymer ?
#
loop_
_entity_poly.entity_id
_entity_poly.type
_entity_poly.pdbx_seq_one_letter_code
_entity_poly.pdbx_strand_id
1 'polypeptide(L)'
;EKQHLMLPSASLIPQDDPTLLIIGAGMAPFKPFFTGKMKPPSPRITTCQKCVRTGDIENVGRTARHHTFFEMLGDFSFGDYFKKEIIPWSWEFLTEVCELPVDKLWITIHTEDDEAFDIWTKEVGVDPSHMVRFGKEDNFWEHGAGPCGPCSEIYFDRGPDKGCGSPDCKVGCDCDRFIEVWNLVFTQFENDGNNNYTRLSNPN
;
A
#
# COMPACT_ATOMS: atom_id res chain seq x y z
N GLU A 1 2.97 6.82 18.12
CA GLU A 1 4.19 7.62 18.34
C GLU A 1 4.39 8.70 17.27
N LYS A 2 3.99 8.47 16.01
CA LYS A 2 4.11 9.46 14.91
C LYS A 2 2.95 10.48 14.89
N GLN A 3 2.17 10.60 15.97
CA GLN A 3 1.10 11.60 16.22
C GLN A 3 -0.08 11.52 15.24
N HIS A 4 -0.44 10.35 14.78
CA HIS A 4 -1.65 10.14 13.97
C HIS A 4 -2.92 10.22 14.84
N LEU A 5 -3.95 10.90 14.32
CA LEU A 5 -5.29 10.85 14.87
C LEU A 5 -5.94 9.51 14.49
N MET A 6 -6.29 8.71 15.47
CA MET A 6 -7.00 7.45 15.22
C MET A 6 -8.49 7.73 14.96
N LEU A 7 -8.97 7.29 13.80
CA LEU A 7 -10.38 7.32 13.45
C LEU A 7 -10.98 5.92 13.50
N PRO A 8 -12.26 5.80 13.88
CA PRO A 8 -12.96 4.52 13.82
C PRO A 8 -13.15 4.06 12.36
N SER A 9 -13.33 2.76 12.16
CA SER A 9 -13.72 2.20 10.87
C SER A 9 -15.01 2.85 10.36
N ALA A 10 -15.00 3.28 9.11
CA ALA A 10 -16.23 3.69 8.43
C ALA A 10 -17.16 2.49 8.20
N SER A 11 -18.41 2.76 7.84
CA SER A 11 -19.37 1.73 7.39
C SER A 11 -18.82 1.00 6.17
N LEU A 12 -19.12 -0.30 6.06
CA LEU A 12 -18.84 -1.07 4.85
C LEU A 12 -19.64 -0.57 3.62
N ILE A 13 -20.79 0.06 3.87
CA ILE A 13 -21.61 0.64 2.81
C ILE A 13 -21.11 2.08 2.61
N PRO A 14 -20.61 2.42 1.41
CA PRO A 14 -20.19 3.80 1.10
C PRO A 14 -21.38 4.75 1.22
N GLN A 15 -21.18 5.91 1.85
CA GLN A 15 -22.26 6.89 2.00
C GLN A 15 -22.30 7.91 0.86
N ASP A 16 -21.14 8.25 0.29
CA ASP A 16 -21.01 9.35 -0.67
C ASP A 16 -20.20 8.97 -1.93
N ASP A 17 -20.01 7.68 -2.20
CA ASP A 17 -19.31 7.21 -3.40
C ASP A 17 -20.19 6.23 -4.19
N PRO A 18 -20.92 6.71 -5.22
CA PRO A 18 -21.79 5.86 -6.03
C PRO A 18 -21.04 4.87 -6.93
N THR A 19 -19.72 4.97 -7.02
CA THR A 19 -18.86 4.06 -7.80
C THR A 19 -18.53 2.79 -7.05
N LEU A 20 -18.74 2.75 -5.73
CA LEU A 20 -18.47 1.63 -4.86
C LEU A 20 -19.75 1.04 -4.29
N LEU A 21 -19.90 -0.29 -4.38
CA LEU A 21 -20.97 -1.02 -3.71
C LEU A 21 -20.63 -1.30 -2.23
N ILE A 22 -19.35 -1.53 -1.96
CA ILE A 22 -18.85 -1.88 -0.63
C ILE A 22 -17.41 -1.40 -0.48
N ILE A 23 -16.99 -1.08 0.73
CA ILE A 23 -15.63 -0.67 1.03
C ILE A 23 -14.69 -1.87 0.96
N GLY A 24 -13.76 -1.84 0.03
CA GLY A 24 -12.74 -2.87 -0.20
C GLY A 24 -11.30 -2.42 0.05
N ALA A 25 -11.11 -1.15 0.46
CA ALA A 25 -9.79 -0.58 0.73
C ALA A 25 -9.84 0.46 1.84
N GLY A 26 -8.79 0.53 2.64
CA GLY A 26 -8.70 1.44 3.79
C GLY A 26 -8.76 2.92 3.43
N MET A 27 -8.26 3.29 2.24
CA MET A 27 -8.27 4.68 1.79
C MET A 27 -9.63 5.15 1.22
N ALA A 28 -10.53 4.23 0.85
CA ALA A 28 -11.77 4.58 0.15
C ALA A 28 -12.63 5.62 0.91
N PRO A 29 -12.80 5.54 2.24
CA PRO A 29 -13.54 6.56 2.98
C PRO A 29 -12.88 7.95 2.97
N PHE A 30 -11.59 8.03 2.67
CA PHE A 30 -10.79 9.26 2.72
C PHE A 30 -10.59 9.94 1.36
N LYS A 31 -11.13 9.38 0.27
CA LYS A 31 -11.08 10.00 -1.07
C LYS A 31 -11.43 11.49 -1.07
N PRO A 32 -12.47 11.98 -0.34
CA PRO A 32 -12.78 13.41 -0.31
C PRO A 32 -11.67 14.28 0.28
N PHE A 33 -10.84 13.74 1.18
CA PHE A 33 -9.71 14.46 1.77
C PHE A 33 -8.55 14.55 0.77
N PHE A 34 -8.23 13.48 0.06
CA PHE A 34 -7.20 13.46 -0.97
C PHE A 34 -7.53 14.37 -2.15
N THR A 35 -8.79 14.45 -2.54
CA THR A 35 -9.25 15.34 -3.62
C THR A 35 -9.45 16.78 -3.18
N GLY A 36 -9.26 17.12 -1.91
CA GLY A 36 -9.50 18.46 -1.36
C GLY A 36 -10.96 18.88 -1.28
N LYS A 37 -11.92 17.97 -1.56
CA LYS A 37 -13.36 18.24 -1.43
C LYS A 37 -13.78 18.45 0.03
N MET A 38 -13.06 17.84 0.95
CA MET A 38 -13.26 17.99 2.37
C MET A 38 -11.91 18.20 3.07
N LYS A 39 -11.92 19.00 4.15
CA LYS A 39 -10.75 19.17 5.00
C LYS A 39 -10.64 17.98 5.95
N PRO A 40 -9.48 17.30 6.02
CA PRO A 40 -9.27 16.24 7.00
C PRO A 40 -9.28 16.79 8.43
N PRO A 41 -9.74 16.00 9.42
CA PRO A 41 -9.74 16.42 10.82
C PRO A 41 -8.34 16.54 11.43
N SER A 42 -7.36 15.89 10.81
CA SER A 42 -5.93 15.97 11.14
C SER A 42 -5.11 15.76 9.86
N PRO A 43 -3.90 16.35 9.75
CA PRO A 43 -3.00 16.06 8.64
C PRO A 43 -2.47 14.63 8.68
N ARG A 44 -2.49 13.96 9.84
CA ARG A 44 -2.11 12.56 10.03
C ARG A 44 -3.27 11.79 10.59
N ILE A 45 -3.68 10.74 9.89
CA ILE A 45 -4.80 9.87 10.30
C ILE A 45 -4.34 8.42 10.27
N THR A 46 -4.79 7.63 11.24
CA THR A 46 -4.67 6.18 11.20
C THR A 46 -6.02 5.53 11.47
N THR A 47 -6.24 4.37 10.88
CA THR A 47 -7.48 3.61 11.05
C THR A 47 -7.24 2.11 10.90
N CYS A 48 -8.14 1.33 11.48
CA CYS A 48 -8.29 -0.09 11.21
C CYS A 48 -9.63 -0.27 10.48
N GLN A 49 -9.60 -0.18 9.14
CA GLN A 49 -10.81 -0.16 8.31
C GLN A 49 -11.28 -1.57 7.99
N LYS A 50 -12.52 -1.87 8.32
CA LYS A 50 -13.22 -3.08 7.87
C LYS A 50 -13.43 -3.04 6.37
N CYS A 51 -13.03 -4.12 5.69
CA CYS A 51 -13.09 -4.24 4.23
C CYS A 51 -13.74 -5.54 3.82
N VAL A 52 -14.42 -5.51 2.66
CA VAL A 52 -14.94 -6.72 2.02
C VAL A 52 -14.48 -6.73 0.56
N ARG A 53 -13.87 -7.85 0.14
CA ARG A 53 -13.54 -8.14 -1.25
C ARG A 53 -14.21 -9.44 -1.68
N THR A 54 -15.03 -9.39 -2.72
CA THR A 54 -15.73 -10.56 -3.26
C THR A 54 -15.07 -11.14 -4.50
N GLY A 55 -14.22 -10.36 -5.18
CA GLY A 55 -13.48 -10.82 -6.36
C GLY A 55 -12.52 -11.97 -6.08
N ASP A 56 -12.05 -12.10 -4.85
CA ASP A 56 -11.08 -13.12 -4.44
C ASP A 56 -11.73 -14.37 -3.82
N ILE A 57 -13.07 -14.49 -3.87
CA ILE A 57 -13.81 -15.55 -3.14
C ILE A 57 -13.37 -16.96 -3.55
N GLU A 58 -12.99 -17.17 -4.80
CA GLU A 58 -12.53 -18.46 -5.30
C GLU A 58 -11.15 -18.86 -4.76
N ASN A 59 -10.38 -17.90 -4.29
CA ASN A 59 -9.06 -18.09 -3.72
C ASN A 59 -9.08 -18.28 -2.19
N VAL A 60 -10.20 -17.97 -1.55
CA VAL A 60 -10.36 -18.12 -0.10
C VAL A 60 -10.27 -19.59 0.30
N GLY A 61 -9.35 -19.88 1.24
CA GLY A 61 -9.04 -21.24 1.68
C GLY A 61 -8.12 -22.04 0.74
N ARG A 62 -7.72 -21.45 -0.41
CA ARG A 62 -6.73 -22.03 -1.33
C ARG A 62 -5.37 -21.37 -1.21
N THR A 63 -5.34 -20.09 -0.92
CA THR A 63 -4.14 -19.31 -0.66
C THR A 63 -4.13 -18.82 0.77
N ALA A 64 -2.95 -18.47 1.30
CA ALA A 64 -2.84 -17.96 2.66
C ALA A 64 -3.21 -16.48 2.80
N ARG A 65 -3.34 -15.74 1.68
CA ARG A 65 -3.47 -14.28 1.66
C ARG A 65 -4.83 -13.74 1.24
N HIS A 66 -5.75 -14.58 0.74
CA HIS A 66 -7.05 -14.12 0.27
C HIS A 66 -8.14 -14.35 1.32
N HIS A 67 -8.85 -13.26 1.64
CA HIS A 67 -9.96 -13.23 2.58
C HIS A 67 -11.12 -12.44 1.96
N THR A 68 -12.37 -12.79 2.31
CA THR A 68 -13.54 -12.00 1.91
C THR A 68 -13.76 -10.79 2.82
N PHE A 69 -13.67 -10.99 4.14
CA PHE A 69 -13.73 -9.94 5.15
C PHE A 69 -12.40 -9.85 5.90
N PHE A 70 -11.87 -8.65 6.01
CA PHE A 70 -10.62 -8.37 6.72
C PHE A 70 -10.59 -6.92 7.23
N GLU A 71 -9.65 -6.65 8.09
CA GLU A 71 -9.34 -5.31 8.55
C GLU A 71 -8.03 -4.84 7.90
N MET A 72 -8.09 -3.66 7.27
CA MET A 72 -6.92 -3.03 6.66
C MET A 72 -6.42 -1.95 7.60
N LEU A 73 -5.25 -2.15 8.16
CA LEU A 73 -4.54 -1.11 8.91
C LEU A 73 -4.08 -0.04 7.92
N GLY A 74 -4.29 1.23 8.25
CA GLY A 74 -3.92 2.32 7.37
C GLY A 74 -3.37 3.52 8.15
N ASP A 75 -2.39 4.16 7.55
CA ASP A 75 -1.87 5.46 7.92
C ASP A 75 -1.91 6.39 6.71
N PHE A 76 -2.31 7.61 6.93
CA PHE A 76 -2.60 8.58 5.87
C PHE A 76 -2.01 9.93 6.22
N SER A 77 -1.31 10.51 5.24
CA SER A 77 -0.83 11.89 5.26
C SER A 77 -1.69 12.75 4.37
N PHE A 78 -2.01 13.95 4.81
CA PHE A 78 -2.71 14.95 4.02
C PHE A 78 -1.88 16.22 3.96
N GLY A 79 -0.81 16.18 3.12
CA GLY A 79 0.13 17.28 2.94
C GLY A 79 1.10 17.50 4.11
N ASP A 80 1.40 16.45 4.88
CA ASP A 80 2.31 16.56 6.04
C ASP A 80 3.61 15.77 5.80
N TYR A 81 3.55 14.44 5.71
CA TYR A 81 4.70 13.60 5.40
C TYR A 81 4.55 12.92 4.03
N PHE A 82 5.67 12.49 3.47
CA PHE A 82 5.69 11.79 2.18
C PHE A 82 6.78 10.70 2.20
N LYS A 83 7.31 10.30 1.06
CA LYS A 83 8.27 9.18 0.91
C LYS A 83 9.41 9.20 1.94
N LYS A 84 10.00 10.37 2.14
CA LYS A 84 11.19 10.53 3.00
C LYS A 84 10.93 10.15 4.46
N GLU A 85 9.73 10.38 4.94
CA GLU A 85 9.33 10.06 6.30
C GLU A 85 8.73 8.66 6.39
N ILE A 86 7.75 8.33 5.51
CA ILE A 86 6.99 7.08 5.66
C ILE A 86 7.83 5.83 5.35
N ILE A 87 8.77 5.92 4.40
CA ILE A 87 9.64 4.77 4.07
C ILE A 87 10.45 4.33 5.28
N PRO A 88 11.25 5.20 5.96
CA PRO A 88 11.93 4.81 7.19
C PRO A 88 10.98 4.40 8.32
N TRP A 89 9.81 5.03 8.47
CA TRP A 89 8.86 4.68 9.52
C TRP A 89 8.25 3.29 9.33
N SER A 90 7.93 2.92 8.10
CA SER A 90 7.43 1.59 7.81
C SER A 90 8.47 0.50 8.11
N TRP A 91 9.72 0.78 7.77
CA TRP A 91 10.83 -0.12 8.08
C TRP A 91 11.06 -0.26 9.59
N GLU A 92 11.16 0.85 10.31
CA GLU A 92 11.24 0.89 11.78
C GLU A 92 10.10 0.07 12.41
N PHE A 93 8.87 0.28 11.95
CA PHE A 93 7.72 -0.45 12.49
C PHE A 93 7.82 -1.95 12.26
N LEU A 94 8.15 -2.38 11.05
CA LEU A 94 8.22 -3.82 10.74
C LEU A 94 9.41 -4.52 11.41
N THR A 95 10.56 -3.86 11.49
CA THR A 95 11.80 -4.48 11.99
C THR A 95 11.98 -4.34 13.50
N GLU A 96 11.56 -3.22 14.10
CA GLU A 96 11.78 -2.95 15.52
C GLU A 96 10.52 -3.20 16.38
N VAL A 97 9.32 -2.90 15.85
CA VAL A 97 8.07 -3.09 16.62
C VAL A 97 7.47 -4.46 16.36
N CYS A 98 7.41 -4.88 15.09
CA CYS A 98 6.91 -6.22 14.72
C CYS A 98 8.00 -7.30 14.78
N GLU A 99 9.27 -6.90 14.96
CA GLU A 99 10.45 -7.80 15.06
C GLU A 99 10.58 -8.76 13.86
N LEU A 100 10.19 -8.32 12.66
CA LEU A 100 10.35 -9.12 11.46
C LEU A 100 11.83 -9.20 11.07
N PRO A 101 12.35 -10.39 10.72
CA PRO A 101 13.73 -10.56 10.27
C PRO A 101 14.00 -9.78 8.98
N VAL A 102 15.01 -8.91 9.01
CA VAL A 102 15.40 -8.04 7.88
C VAL A 102 15.74 -8.83 6.63
N ASP A 103 16.42 -9.97 6.79
CA ASP A 103 16.80 -10.88 5.69
C ASP A 103 15.62 -11.56 4.98
N LYS A 104 14.42 -11.47 5.55
CA LYS A 104 13.18 -11.96 4.94
C LYS A 104 12.30 -10.87 4.33
N LEU A 105 12.71 -9.61 4.44
CA LEU A 105 11.96 -8.51 3.88
C LEU A 105 12.47 -8.17 2.48
N TRP A 106 11.53 -8.02 1.55
CA TRP A 106 11.77 -7.65 0.17
C TRP A 106 10.96 -6.42 -0.17
N ILE A 107 11.50 -5.56 -1.02
CA ILE A 107 10.85 -4.31 -1.42
C ILE A 107 10.59 -4.33 -2.92
N THR A 108 9.36 -3.97 -3.31
CA THR A 108 9.07 -3.65 -4.70
C THR A 108 8.81 -2.16 -4.86
N ILE A 109 9.21 -1.61 -5.98
CA ILE A 109 9.01 -0.21 -6.32
C ILE A 109 8.62 -0.06 -7.79
N HIS A 110 7.97 1.05 -8.13
CA HIS A 110 7.70 1.37 -9.52
C HIS A 110 9.01 1.58 -10.33
N THR A 111 9.02 1.15 -11.57
CA THR A 111 10.20 1.20 -12.45
C THR A 111 10.83 2.59 -12.57
N GLU A 112 10.02 3.65 -12.51
CA GLU A 112 10.46 5.03 -12.66
C GLU A 112 10.62 5.77 -11.32
N ASP A 113 10.46 5.08 -10.17
CA ASP A 113 10.54 5.72 -8.85
C ASP A 113 11.95 5.61 -8.27
N ASP A 114 12.89 6.36 -8.87
CA ASP A 114 14.28 6.42 -8.40
C ASP A 114 14.40 7.09 -7.03
N GLU A 115 13.49 8.02 -6.71
CA GLU A 115 13.46 8.66 -5.39
C GLU A 115 13.21 7.62 -4.28
N ALA A 116 12.20 6.75 -4.45
CA ALA A 116 11.95 5.69 -3.49
C ALA A 116 13.12 4.71 -3.40
N PHE A 117 13.73 4.35 -4.56
CA PHE A 117 14.93 3.50 -4.57
C PHE A 117 16.06 4.09 -3.74
N ASP A 118 16.33 5.38 -3.92
CA ASP A 118 17.39 6.08 -3.21
C ASP A 118 17.13 6.14 -1.69
N ILE A 119 15.90 6.41 -1.28
CA ILE A 119 15.54 6.42 0.14
C ILE A 119 15.70 5.02 0.75
N TRP A 120 15.16 3.97 0.10
CA TRP A 120 15.28 2.60 0.58
C TRP A 120 16.73 2.16 0.74
N THR A 121 17.58 2.45 -0.26
CA THR A 121 18.96 1.96 -0.26
C THR A 121 19.95 2.85 0.52
N LYS A 122 19.80 4.17 0.43
CA LYS A 122 20.79 5.12 1.01
C LYS A 122 20.41 5.60 2.39
N GLU A 123 19.10 5.78 2.69
CA GLU A 123 18.68 6.28 4.01
C GLU A 123 18.28 5.13 4.94
N VAL A 124 17.54 4.14 4.45
CA VAL A 124 17.12 2.97 5.24
C VAL A 124 18.20 1.88 5.27
N GLY A 125 18.98 1.73 4.20
CA GLY A 125 20.08 0.77 4.11
C GLY A 125 19.63 -0.64 3.66
N VAL A 126 18.49 -0.75 2.97
CA VAL A 126 18.06 -2.01 2.35
C VAL A 126 19.06 -2.44 1.28
N ASP A 127 19.47 -3.70 1.31
CA ASP A 127 20.33 -4.27 0.27
C ASP A 127 19.62 -4.21 -1.09
N PRO A 128 20.21 -3.60 -2.13
CA PRO A 128 19.62 -3.54 -3.46
C PRO A 128 19.25 -4.93 -4.04
N SER A 129 19.89 -6.01 -3.60
CA SER A 129 19.53 -7.38 -4.00
C SER A 129 18.18 -7.84 -3.49
N HIS A 130 17.64 -7.19 -2.44
CA HIS A 130 16.29 -7.39 -1.89
C HIS A 130 15.26 -6.44 -2.48
N MET A 131 15.62 -5.72 -3.54
CA MET A 131 14.71 -4.78 -4.21
C MET A 131 14.37 -5.25 -5.63
N VAL A 132 13.11 -5.11 -6.02
CA VAL A 132 12.62 -5.44 -7.35
C VAL A 132 11.84 -4.25 -7.91
N ARG A 133 12.02 -3.97 -9.21
CA ARG A 133 11.27 -2.94 -9.91
C ARG A 133 10.18 -3.58 -10.76
N PHE A 134 8.94 -3.16 -10.55
CA PHE A 134 7.80 -3.58 -11.35
C PHE A 134 7.14 -2.40 -12.06
N GLY A 135 6.37 -2.72 -13.10
CA GLY A 135 5.65 -1.74 -13.89
C GLY A 135 4.38 -1.23 -13.21
N LYS A 136 3.58 -0.55 -14.04
CA LYS A 136 2.31 0.03 -13.60
C LYS A 136 1.30 -1.02 -13.11
N GLU A 137 1.37 -2.24 -13.60
CA GLU A 137 0.43 -3.31 -13.25
C GLU A 137 0.56 -3.74 -11.78
N ASP A 138 1.77 -3.63 -11.21
CA ASP A 138 2.06 -4.07 -9.84
C ASP A 138 2.31 -2.89 -8.89
N ASN A 139 3.20 -1.96 -9.26
CA ASN A 139 3.65 -0.88 -8.35
C ASN A 139 3.10 0.51 -8.72
N PHE A 140 1.87 0.58 -9.21
CA PHE A 140 1.14 1.83 -9.39
C PHE A 140 -0.31 1.66 -8.97
N TRP A 141 -0.70 2.38 -7.93
CA TRP A 141 -2.06 2.31 -7.41
C TRP A 141 -2.97 3.32 -8.09
N GLU A 142 -4.07 2.85 -8.64
CA GLU A 142 -5.17 3.66 -9.15
C GLU A 142 -6.51 2.94 -8.98
N HIS A 143 -7.58 3.67 -8.80
CA HIS A 143 -8.93 3.12 -8.70
C HIS A 143 -9.94 4.02 -9.39
N GLY A 144 -10.05 3.85 -10.70
CA GLY A 144 -10.87 4.70 -11.57
C GLY A 144 -10.36 6.14 -11.61
N ALA A 145 -11.29 7.10 -11.72
CA ALA A 145 -10.95 8.52 -11.62
C ALA A 145 -10.60 8.90 -10.18
N GLY A 146 -9.59 9.72 -10.01
CA GLY A 146 -9.17 10.23 -8.71
C GLY A 146 -7.68 10.14 -8.44
N PRO A 147 -7.27 10.31 -7.17
CA PRO A 147 -5.88 10.27 -6.76
C PRO A 147 -5.22 8.93 -7.05
N CYS A 148 -3.99 8.96 -7.57
CA CYS A 148 -3.23 7.78 -7.95
C CYS A 148 -1.73 8.07 -7.88
N GLY A 149 -0.91 7.02 -7.96
CA GLY A 149 0.53 7.18 -7.98
C GLY A 149 1.32 5.88 -7.82
N PRO A 150 2.64 5.96 -7.94
CA PRO A 150 3.50 4.81 -7.70
C PRO A 150 3.41 4.35 -6.26
N CYS A 151 3.76 3.10 -6.02
CA CYS A 151 3.83 2.55 -4.68
C CYS A 151 5.12 1.76 -4.45
N SER A 152 5.48 1.66 -3.17
CA SER A 152 6.45 0.69 -2.67
C SER A 152 5.71 -0.35 -1.86
N GLU A 153 5.93 -1.61 -2.14
CA GLU A 153 5.35 -2.69 -1.37
C GLU A 153 6.44 -3.44 -0.61
N ILE A 154 6.12 -3.85 0.60
CA ILE A 154 7.00 -4.63 1.46
C ILE A 154 6.46 -6.03 1.55
N TYR A 155 7.29 -7.01 1.16
CA TYR A 155 6.96 -8.42 1.18
C TYR A 155 7.76 -9.17 2.24
N PHE A 156 7.12 -10.15 2.85
CA PHE A 156 7.75 -11.09 3.76
C PHE A 156 7.95 -12.44 3.09
N ASP A 157 9.21 -12.92 3.02
CA ASP A 157 9.54 -14.27 2.53
C ASP A 157 9.28 -15.31 3.62
N ARG A 158 8.26 -16.11 3.44
CA ARG A 158 7.88 -17.20 4.36
C ARG A 158 8.77 -18.43 4.23
N GLY A 159 9.67 -18.42 3.28
CA GLY A 159 10.59 -19.52 2.99
C GLY A 159 10.18 -20.40 1.80
N PRO A 160 11.14 -21.14 1.25
CA PRO A 160 10.95 -21.94 0.04
C PRO A 160 9.92 -23.05 0.18
N ASP A 161 9.66 -23.53 1.41
CA ASP A 161 8.66 -24.56 1.73
C ASP A 161 7.21 -24.06 1.50
N LYS A 162 6.98 -22.75 1.44
CA LYS A 162 5.71 -22.12 1.10
C LYS A 162 5.61 -21.72 -0.38
N GLY A 163 6.67 -21.92 -1.14
CA GLY A 163 6.75 -21.57 -2.54
C GLY A 163 6.12 -22.59 -3.48
N CYS A 164 6.08 -22.24 -4.78
CA CYS A 164 5.58 -23.12 -5.84
C CYS A 164 6.54 -24.25 -6.24
N GLY A 165 7.72 -24.34 -5.62
CA GLY A 165 8.75 -25.33 -5.95
C GLY A 165 9.56 -25.00 -7.21
N SER A 166 9.27 -23.90 -7.90
CA SER A 166 10.05 -23.46 -9.06
C SER A 166 11.41 -22.91 -8.60
N PRO A 167 12.51 -23.19 -9.31
CA PRO A 167 13.80 -22.56 -9.07
C PRO A 167 13.76 -21.05 -9.32
N ASP A 168 12.83 -20.58 -10.14
CA ASP A 168 12.64 -19.15 -10.47
C ASP A 168 11.65 -18.43 -9.54
N CYS A 169 11.25 -19.09 -8.42
CA CYS A 169 10.34 -18.50 -7.44
C CYS A 169 10.96 -17.26 -6.78
N LYS A 170 10.39 -16.11 -7.04
CA LYS A 170 10.85 -14.79 -6.57
C LYS A 170 9.68 -13.90 -6.19
N VAL A 171 9.94 -12.72 -5.67
CA VAL A 171 8.91 -11.69 -5.42
C VAL A 171 8.14 -11.40 -6.72
N GLY A 172 6.83 -11.29 -6.62
CA GLY A 172 5.91 -11.23 -7.77
C GLY A 172 5.43 -12.62 -8.25
N CYS A 173 5.93 -13.72 -7.68
CA CYS A 173 5.35 -15.04 -7.93
C CYS A 173 3.99 -15.17 -7.25
N ASP A 174 3.00 -15.71 -7.96
CA ASP A 174 1.63 -15.88 -7.47
C ASP A 174 1.46 -17.08 -6.50
N CYS A 175 2.51 -17.40 -5.74
CA CYS A 175 2.50 -18.43 -4.71
C CYS A 175 2.45 -17.82 -3.30
N ASP A 176 2.35 -18.68 -2.28
CA ASP A 176 2.26 -18.25 -0.89
C ASP A 176 3.61 -17.99 -0.21
N ARG A 177 4.72 -17.95 -0.95
CA ARG A 177 6.05 -17.69 -0.38
C ARG A 177 6.20 -16.24 0.05
N PHE A 178 5.91 -15.32 -0.87
CA PHE A 178 6.06 -13.88 -0.63
C PHE A 178 4.70 -13.28 -0.35
N ILE A 179 4.52 -12.75 0.85
CA ILE A 179 3.27 -12.10 1.25
C ILE A 179 3.51 -10.62 1.43
N GLU A 180 2.72 -9.80 0.72
CA GLU A 180 2.66 -8.37 0.93
C GLU A 180 2.18 -8.07 2.34
N VAL A 181 2.98 -7.31 3.10
CA VAL A 181 2.68 -6.91 4.47
C VAL A 181 2.41 -5.41 4.60
N TRP A 182 2.84 -4.62 3.61
CA TRP A 182 2.56 -3.18 3.56
C TRP A 182 2.64 -2.65 2.13
N ASN A 183 1.71 -1.79 1.77
CA ASN A 183 1.72 -1.03 0.52
C ASN A 183 1.78 0.47 0.83
N LEU A 184 2.89 1.12 0.49
CA LEU A 184 3.09 2.56 0.61
C LEU A 184 2.70 3.23 -0.71
N VAL A 185 1.51 3.80 -0.76
CA VAL A 185 0.98 4.46 -1.95
C VAL A 185 1.35 5.94 -1.94
N PHE A 186 2.08 6.39 -2.95
CA PHE A 186 2.50 7.79 -3.10
C PHE A 186 1.59 8.51 -4.08
N THR A 187 0.55 9.12 -3.55
CA THR A 187 -0.47 9.83 -4.34
C THR A 187 0.14 11.09 -4.93
N GLN A 188 0.64 11.01 -6.16
CA GLN A 188 1.33 12.10 -6.86
C GLN A 188 0.51 12.68 -8.00
N PHE A 189 -0.49 11.94 -8.48
CA PHE A 189 -1.27 12.29 -9.66
C PHE A 189 -2.76 12.19 -9.38
N GLU A 190 -3.54 12.84 -10.22
CA GLU A 190 -4.97 12.67 -10.36
C GLU A 190 -5.26 12.16 -11.77
N ASN A 191 -5.99 11.05 -11.85
CA ASN A 191 -6.50 10.46 -13.09
C ASN A 191 -7.91 10.99 -13.34
N ASP A 192 -8.17 11.54 -14.55
CA ASP A 192 -9.49 12.04 -14.95
C ASP A 192 -10.50 10.94 -15.35
N GLY A 193 -10.08 9.67 -15.28
CA GLY A 193 -10.88 8.51 -15.70
C GLY A 193 -10.72 8.15 -17.18
N ASN A 194 -9.96 8.93 -17.95
CA ASN A 194 -9.63 8.67 -19.35
C ASN A 194 -8.14 8.40 -19.56
N ASN A 195 -7.45 7.99 -18.48
CA ASN A 195 -5.99 7.79 -18.45
C ASN A 195 -5.15 9.05 -18.69
N ASN A 196 -5.71 10.25 -18.43
CA ASN A 196 -4.93 11.47 -18.38
C ASN A 196 -4.54 11.74 -16.92
N TYR A 197 -3.24 11.89 -16.68
CA TYR A 197 -2.67 12.08 -15.35
C TYR A 197 -2.20 13.51 -15.19
N THR A 198 -2.73 14.20 -14.18
CA THR A 198 -2.28 15.54 -13.78
C THR A 198 -1.54 15.44 -12.46
N ARG A 199 -0.36 16.04 -12.37
CA ARG A 199 0.42 16.02 -11.12
C ARG A 199 -0.27 16.86 -10.05
N LEU A 200 -0.43 16.30 -8.86
CA LEU A 200 -0.96 17.00 -7.70
C LEU A 200 0.04 18.06 -7.22
N SER A 201 -0.49 19.20 -6.78
CA SER A 201 0.32 20.29 -6.18
C SER A 201 0.87 19.90 -4.80
N ASN A 202 0.15 19.07 -4.09
CA ASN A 202 0.53 18.54 -2.77
C ASN A 202 0.43 17.00 -2.83
N PRO A 203 1.54 16.30 -3.11
CA PRO A 203 1.59 14.84 -3.05
C PRO A 203 1.33 14.34 -1.62
N ASN A 204 0.69 13.19 -1.52
CA ASN A 204 0.33 12.56 -0.25
C ASN A 204 0.74 11.08 -0.22
#